data_a1f743808171d0c3b00d2c37bb78554e
#
_entry.id   a1f743808171d0c3b00d2c37bb78554e
#
_cell.length_a   1.000
_cell.length_b   1.000
_cell.length_c   1.000
_cell.angle_alpha   90.00
_cell.angle_beta   90.00
_cell.angle_gamma   90.00
#
_symmetry.space_group_name_H-M   'P 1'
#
loop_
_entity.id
_entity.type
_entity.pdbx_description
1 polymer ?
#
loop_
_entity_poly.entity_id
_entity_poly.type
_entity_poly.pdbx_seq_one_letter_code
_entity_poly.pdbx_strand_id
1 'polypeptide(L)'
;MDFFWLPLLEVFVRNFRTVDFNYDMYSTLQLSDRAQERKVPSSRIGRVYTFGRMAAGLGFGVASEAAKKTLGLNVPSVSEAGEVVMQNQTSYMSEANMNLIVDTLCRVRGAALKLGQMLSIQDDSMISPELQKILERVRQSADFMPVWQMERVMKKEFGSDWKSKLASFEEKPFAAASIGQVHKGVLHDGRTVALKIQYPGVAKSIESDINNLMSVLSVWNVLPKGLYVDSVIEVAKKELAWEVDYMREADCSKQFRELLKDDPAFYIPANIDELTTSQVLTTEYVEGLPLDRTFELDQDTRNWLGTKLLGLCLKELFEFKLMQTDPNWSNFFYNPATEKIVLLDFGATRDFSTRFVDGYIHIIKAAADNDRDGVLKYSQDLGFLTGYETKEMEKAHVDAVMILGEAFHSDGPFDFSKQDTTRRIHNLIPVMMTHRLTPPPEETYSLHRKMAGSFLLCTKLAAQVDCRSLFDPIYEQYKFNEPSKYESSDEFEKLSSEDIATS
;
A
#
# COMPACT_ATOMS: atom_id res chain seq x y z
N MET A 1 8.79 14.31 6.63
CA MET A 1 7.70 13.45 6.17
C MET A 1 8.20 12.23 5.40
N ASP A 2 9.41 12.24 4.85
CA ASP A 2 10.06 11.05 4.30
C ASP A 2 10.17 9.90 5.30
N PHE A 3 10.03 10.21 6.57
CA PHE A 3 9.99 9.29 7.69
C PHE A 3 8.59 8.83 8.07
N PHE A 4 7.58 9.30 7.39
CA PHE A 4 6.22 8.79 7.51
C PHE A 4 6.14 7.32 7.08
N TRP A 5 7.08 6.88 6.24
CA TRP A 5 7.13 5.53 5.69
C TRP A 5 8.29 4.67 6.22
N LEU A 6 9.27 5.25 6.88
CA LEU A 6 10.43 4.53 7.41
C LEU A 6 10.17 3.78 8.73
N PRO A 7 9.33 4.28 9.64
CA PRO A 7 8.83 3.49 10.78
C PRO A 7 7.99 2.27 10.38
N LEU A 8 7.59 2.19 9.12
CA LEU A 8 6.91 1.07 8.51
C LEU A 8 7.56 -0.30 8.73
N LEU A 9 8.85 -0.33 8.82
CA LEU A 9 9.61 -1.56 8.98
C LEU A 9 9.27 -2.29 10.29
N GLU A 10 9.02 -1.60 11.39
CA GLU A 10 8.82 -2.22 12.70
C GLU A 10 7.40 -2.74 12.92
N VAL A 11 6.39 -2.01 12.47
CA VAL A 11 4.97 -2.40 12.59
C VAL A 11 4.67 -3.63 11.75
N PHE A 12 5.22 -3.67 10.55
CA PHE A 12 5.11 -4.83 9.67
C PHE A 12 5.81 -6.07 10.28
N VAL A 13 6.94 -5.88 10.95
CA VAL A 13 7.70 -6.99 11.57
C VAL A 13 6.99 -7.58 12.78
N ARG A 14 6.34 -6.78 13.63
CA ARG A 14 5.66 -7.27 14.84
C ARG A 14 4.30 -7.92 14.57
N ASN A 15 3.56 -7.44 13.58
CA ASN A 15 2.18 -7.89 13.34
C ASN A 15 2.06 -9.20 12.56
N PHE A 16 3.16 -9.77 12.06
CA PHE A 16 3.18 -11.08 11.42
C PHE A 16 3.66 -12.22 12.33
N ARG A 17 3.60 -12.06 13.66
CA ARG A 17 3.82 -13.19 14.57
C ARG A 17 2.62 -14.14 14.50
N THR A 18 2.89 -15.29 13.90
CA THR A 18 2.20 -16.58 14.05
C THR A 18 0.67 -16.55 13.98
N VAL A 19 0.16 -16.74 12.80
CA VAL A 19 -1.06 -17.51 12.62
C VAL A 19 -0.61 -18.93 12.28
N ASP A 20 -0.89 -19.89 13.16
CA ASP A 20 -0.69 -21.31 12.87
C ASP A 20 -1.58 -21.69 11.69
N PHE A 21 -0.97 -21.97 10.55
CA PHE A 21 -1.65 -22.47 9.37
C PHE A 21 -1.17 -23.88 9.03
N ASN A 22 -2.00 -24.85 9.38
CA ASN A 22 -2.03 -26.15 8.72
C ASN A 22 -2.90 -26.00 7.47
N TYR A 23 -2.29 -25.74 6.31
CA TYR A 23 -3.00 -25.78 5.02
C TYR A 23 -2.08 -26.31 3.90
N ASP A 24 -2.70 -27.00 2.92
CA ASP A 24 -2.05 -27.53 1.73
C ASP A 24 -1.13 -26.50 1.06
N MET A 25 0.10 -26.88 0.79
CA MET A 25 1.21 -26.06 0.33
C MET A 25 0.98 -25.36 -1.03
N TYR A 26 -0.15 -25.57 -1.68
CA TYR A 26 -0.49 -25.05 -3.02
C TYR A 26 -1.84 -24.34 -3.07
N SER A 27 -2.37 -23.85 -1.94
CA SER A 27 -3.66 -23.16 -1.97
C SER A 27 -3.54 -21.75 -2.54
N THR A 28 -4.19 -21.50 -3.66
CA THR A 28 -4.50 -20.17 -4.21
C THR A 28 -5.06 -19.21 -3.16
N LEU A 29 -5.03 -17.90 -3.47
CA LEU A 29 -5.74 -16.89 -2.67
C LEU A 29 -7.14 -17.38 -2.33
N GLN A 30 -7.44 -17.49 -1.05
CA GLN A 30 -8.77 -17.82 -0.56
C GLN A 30 -9.29 -16.69 0.31
N LEU A 31 -10.61 -16.44 0.22
CA LEU A 31 -11.27 -15.55 1.16
C LEU A 31 -10.97 -16.01 2.59
N SER A 32 -10.68 -15.06 3.48
CA SER A 32 -10.50 -15.38 4.89
C SER A 32 -11.77 -16.04 5.44
N ASP A 33 -11.64 -16.96 6.39
CA ASP A 33 -12.78 -17.62 7.06
C ASP A 33 -13.71 -16.61 7.77
N ARG A 34 -13.23 -15.38 7.98
CA ARG A 34 -13.99 -14.26 8.57
C ARG A 34 -14.72 -13.41 7.53
N ALA A 35 -14.48 -13.66 6.23
CA ALA A 35 -15.11 -12.90 5.15
C ALA A 35 -16.62 -13.11 5.14
N GLN A 36 -17.38 -12.02 5.10
CA GLN A 36 -18.84 -12.04 5.10
C GLN A 36 -19.38 -11.36 3.86
N GLU A 37 -20.50 -11.90 3.35
CA GLU A 37 -21.26 -11.23 2.33
C GLU A 37 -21.93 -10.00 2.93
N ARG A 38 -21.58 -8.81 2.44
CA ARG A 38 -22.12 -7.54 2.90
C ARG A 38 -22.42 -6.59 1.75
N LYS A 39 -23.62 -5.98 1.81
CA LYS A 39 -24.01 -4.94 0.86
C LYS A 39 -23.07 -3.73 0.96
N VAL A 40 -22.42 -3.38 -0.16
CA VAL A 40 -21.61 -2.17 -0.28
C VAL A 40 -22.52 -0.97 -0.61
N PRO A 41 -22.45 0.17 0.10
CA PRO A 41 -23.20 1.37 -0.23
C PRO A 41 -22.78 1.92 -1.60
N SER A 42 -23.72 1.94 -2.56
CA SER A 42 -23.43 2.32 -3.95
C SER A 42 -23.78 3.77 -4.29
N SER A 43 -24.37 4.52 -3.35
CA SER A 43 -24.76 5.93 -3.54
C SER A 43 -24.07 6.83 -2.52
N ARG A 44 -23.79 8.10 -2.91
CA ARG A 44 -23.25 9.12 -2.00
C ARG A 44 -24.10 9.26 -0.73
N ILE A 45 -25.42 9.30 -0.86
CA ILE A 45 -26.35 9.42 0.28
C ILE A 45 -26.22 8.20 1.22
N GLY A 46 -26.16 6.99 0.68
CA GLY A 46 -25.98 5.78 1.49
C GLY A 46 -24.65 5.78 2.27
N ARG A 47 -23.59 6.30 1.68
CA ARG A 47 -22.27 6.45 2.32
C ARG A 47 -22.29 7.52 3.41
N VAL A 48 -22.80 8.73 3.11
CA VAL A 48 -22.97 9.79 4.11
C VAL A 48 -23.83 9.32 5.28
N TYR A 49 -24.91 8.59 5.03
CA TYR A 49 -25.73 7.99 6.09
C TYR A 49 -24.92 7.00 6.96
N THR A 50 -24.07 6.19 6.34
CA THR A 50 -23.24 5.21 7.05
C THR A 50 -22.22 5.89 7.95
N PHE A 51 -21.52 6.92 7.46
CA PHE A 51 -20.60 7.74 8.26
C PHE A 51 -21.35 8.57 9.33
N GLY A 52 -22.50 9.15 9.01
CA GLY A 52 -23.34 9.89 9.95
C GLY A 52 -23.80 9.00 11.12
N ARG A 53 -24.19 7.75 10.83
CA ARG A 53 -24.55 6.77 11.86
C ARG A 53 -23.36 6.41 12.75
N MET A 54 -22.16 6.29 12.17
CA MET A 54 -20.93 6.11 12.93
C MET A 54 -20.66 7.31 13.85
N ALA A 55 -20.70 8.52 13.32
CA ALA A 55 -20.46 9.74 14.09
C ALA A 55 -21.46 9.88 15.26
N ALA A 56 -22.76 9.64 15.02
CA ALA A 56 -23.78 9.65 16.05
C ALA A 56 -23.57 8.56 17.12
N GLY A 57 -23.20 7.34 16.70
CA GLY A 57 -22.90 6.22 17.61
C GLY A 57 -21.70 6.50 18.50
N LEU A 58 -20.66 7.12 17.92
CA LEU A 58 -19.47 7.53 18.65
C LEU A 58 -19.78 8.63 19.67
N GLY A 59 -20.58 9.64 19.29
CA GLY A 59 -21.04 10.68 20.20
C GLY A 59 -21.85 10.11 21.37
N PHE A 60 -22.73 9.15 21.11
CA PHE A 60 -23.48 8.45 22.14
C PHE A 60 -22.56 7.61 23.05
N GLY A 61 -21.58 6.91 22.48
CA GLY A 61 -20.58 6.15 23.23
C GLY A 61 -19.80 7.02 24.19
N VAL A 62 -19.33 8.19 23.75
CA VAL A 62 -18.62 9.17 24.60
C VAL A 62 -19.54 9.69 25.72
N ALA A 63 -20.78 10.05 25.42
CA ALA A 63 -21.73 10.52 26.43
C ALA A 63 -22.05 9.41 27.46
N SER A 64 -22.21 8.18 27.02
CA SER A 64 -22.46 7.02 27.88
C SER A 64 -21.27 6.74 28.83
N GLU A 65 -20.04 6.79 28.33
CA GLU A 65 -18.83 6.60 29.14
C GLU A 65 -18.65 7.75 30.16
N ALA A 66 -18.90 9.00 29.71
CA ALA A 66 -18.87 10.14 30.62
C ALA A 66 -19.91 10.03 31.74
N ALA A 67 -21.13 9.57 31.41
CA ALA A 67 -22.17 9.31 32.40
C ALA A 67 -21.79 8.19 33.38
N LYS A 68 -21.24 7.07 32.91
CA LYS A 68 -20.72 5.98 33.75
C LYS A 68 -19.63 6.47 34.71
N LYS A 69 -18.70 7.30 34.20
CA LYS A 69 -17.61 7.88 35.01
C LYS A 69 -18.17 8.82 36.10
N THR A 70 -19.18 9.61 35.76
CA THR A 70 -19.83 10.55 36.69
C THR A 70 -20.65 9.81 37.76
N LEU A 71 -21.26 8.68 37.39
CA LEU A 71 -22.06 7.85 38.29
C LEU A 71 -21.24 6.84 39.10
N GLY A 72 -19.90 6.82 38.97
CA GLY A 72 -19.02 5.91 39.69
C GLY A 72 -19.18 4.43 39.34
N LEU A 73 -19.75 4.11 38.18
CA LEU A 73 -20.04 2.75 37.72
C LEU A 73 -18.85 2.08 37.00
N ASN A 74 -17.67 2.69 37.02
CA ASN A 74 -16.47 2.07 36.46
C ASN A 74 -15.92 1.03 37.41
N VAL A 75 -16.04 -0.24 37.07
CA VAL A 75 -15.37 -1.34 37.76
C VAL A 75 -13.90 -1.33 37.39
N PRO A 76 -12.95 -1.23 38.34
CA PRO A 76 -11.53 -1.34 38.01
C PRO A 76 -11.24 -2.73 37.45
N SER A 77 -10.60 -2.85 36.31
CA SER A 77 -10.07 -4.11 35.84
C SER A 77 -8.81 -4.46 36.62
N VAL A 78 -8.77 -5.65 37.19
CA VAL A 78 -7.58 -6.20 37.87
C VAL A 78 -6.79 -6.96 36.81
N SER A 79 -5.50 -6.65 36.62
CA SER A 79 -4.63 -7.43 35.76
C SER A 79 -4.34 -8.80 36.37
N GLU A 80 -3.97 -9.80 35.56
CA GLU A 80 -3.55 -11.13 36.02
C GLU A 80 -2.38 -11.10 37.03
N ALA A 81 -1.68 -9.97 37.15
CA ALA A 81 -0.62 -9.72 38.13
C ALA A 81 -1.10 -9.06 39.44
N GLY A 82 -2.41 -8.82 39.60
CA GLY A 82 -2.98 -8.27 40.86
C GLY A 82 -2.79 -6.75 41.03
N GLU A 83 -2.31 -6.01 40.03
CA GLU A 83 -2.21 -4.57 40.10
C GLU A 83 -3.48 -3.89 39.59
N VAL A 84 -3.96 -2.89 40.33
CA VAL A 84 -5.10 -2.06 39.94
C VAL A 84 -4.62 -1.07 38.88
N VAL A 85 -4.83 -1.39 37.60
CA VAL A 85 -4.52 -0.47 36.50
C VAL A 85 -5.68 0.50 36.36
N MET A 86 -5.48 1.72 36.80
CA MET A 86 -6.35 2.85 36.41
C MET A 86 -6.11 3.12 34.92
N GLN A 87 -6.88 2.46 34.05
CA GLN A 87 -6.87 2.74 32.63
C GLN A 87 -7.43 4.14 32.39
N ASN A 88 -6.54 5.11 32.19
CA ASN A 88 -6.85 6.40 31.59
C ASN A 88 -7.12 6.22 30.08
N GLN A 89 -8.10 5.35 29.73
CA GLN A 89 -8.62 5.30 28.37
C GLN A 89 -9.37 6.61 28.14
N THR A 90 -8.89 7.37 27.15
CA THR A 90 -9.67 8.50 26.63
C THR A 90 -11.05 7.97 26.22
N SER A 91 -12.11 8.60 26.68
CA SER A 91 -13.53 8.18 26.53
C SER A 91 -13.95 7.87 25.07
N TYR A 92 -13.14 8.23 24.09
CA TYR A 92 -13.43 8.07 22.65
C TYR A 92 -13.07 6.69 22.11
N MET A 93 -12.16 5.95 22.74
CA MET A 93 -11.58 4.69 22.26
C MET A 93 -12.07 3.46 23.02
N SER A 94 -13.34 3.49 23.45
CA SER A 94 -13.95 2.29 24.00
C SER A 94 -14.03 1.16 22.97
N GLU A 95 -14.00 -0.10 23.40
CA GLU A 95 -14.08 -1.25 22.50
C GLU A 95 -15.34 -1.21 21.61
N ALA A 96 -16.45 -0.70 22.14
CA ALA A 96 -17.69 -0.51 21.37
C ALA A 96 -17.50 0.51 20.23
N ASN A 97 -16.80 1.61 20.49
CA ASN A 97 -16.49 2.63 19.48
C ASN A 97 -15.51 2.09 18.44
N MET A 98 -14.47 1.36 18.86
CA MET A 98 -13.55 0.71 17.93
C MET A 98 -14.27 -0.28 17.00
N ASN A 99 -15.18 -1.10 17.54
CA ASN A 99 -15.99 -2.02 16.76
C ASN A 99 -16.87 -1.29 15.73
N LEU A 100 -17.47 -0.16 16.12
CA LEU A 100 -18.29 0.66 15.22
C LEU A 100 -17.49 1.26 14.07
N ILE A 101 -16.26 1.70 14.32
CA ILE A 101 -15.36 2.21 13.28
C ILE A 101 -14.98 1.09 12.32
N VAL A 102 -14.51 -0.04 12.85
CA VAL A 102 -14.13 -1.20 12.02
C VAL A 102 -15.31 -1.65 11.16
N ASP A 103 -16.51 -1.84 11.74
CA ASP A 103 -17.70 -2.24 10.98
C ASP A 103 -18.06 -1.23 9.88
N THR A 104 -17.93 0.06 10.17
CA THR A 104 -18.20 1.12 9.19
C THR A 104 -17.20 1.12 8.06
N LEU A 105 -15.88 1.06 8.35
CA LEU A 105 -14.83 1.05 7.33
C LEU A 105 -14.89 -0.22 6.47
N CYS A 106 -15.14 -1.38 7.07
CA CYS A 106 -15.33 -2.64 6.34
C CYS A 106 -16.56 -2.63 5.44
N ARG A 107 -17.63 -1.91 5.83
CA ARG A 107 -18.86 -1.76 5.05
C ARG A 107 -18.73 -0.77 3.92
N VAL A 108 -18.11 0.39 4.17
CA VAL A 108 -17.95 1.46 3.16
C VAL A 108 -16.95 1.05 2.09
N ARG A 109 -15.87 0.36 2.47
CA ARG A 109 -14.79 -0.09 1.57
C ARG A 109 -14.20 1.05 0.71
N GLY A 110 -13.46 0.69 -0.34
CA GLY A 110 -12.90 1.68 -1.25
C GLY A 110 -11.90 2.59 -0.59
N ALA A 111 -12.05 3.90 -0.80
CA ALA A 111 -11.12 4.92 -0.32
C ALA A 111 -10.86 4.86 1.19
N ALA A 112 -11.89 4.62 2.00
CA ALA A 112 -11.76 4.53 3.45
C ALA A 112 -10.91 3.33 3.89
N LEU A 113 -11.07 2.18 3.21
CA LEU A 113 -10.27 0.97 3.46
C LEU A 113 -8.81 1.18 3.04
N LYS A 114 -8.57 1.75 1.86
CA LYS A 114 -7.21 2.01 1.34
C LYS A 114 -6.47 3.03 2.19
N LEU A 115 -7.13 4.14 2.57
CA LEU A 115 -6.56 5.09 3.53
C LEU A 115 -6.26 4.43 4.88
N GLY A 116 -7.17 3.59 5.36
CA GLY A 116 -6.94 2.79 6.56
C GLY A 116 -5.70 1.90 6.40
N GLN A 117 -5.53 1.24 5.26
CA GLN A 117 -4.32 0.47 4.94
C GLN A 117 -3.08 1.36 4.88
N MET A 118 -3.15 2.51 4.21
CA MET A 118 -2.04 3.47 4.14
C MET A 118 -1.66 4.02 5.51
N LEU A 119 -2.64 4.31 6.36
CA LEU A 119 -2.41 4.77 7.73
C LEU A 119 -1.94 3.63 8.66
N SER A 120 -2.41 2.40 8.47
CA SER A 120 -1.97 1.24 9.28
C SER A 120 -0.50 0.88 9.09
N ILE A 121 0.08 1.41 8.05
CA ILE A 121 1.48 1.30 7.70
C ILE A 121 2.32 2.39 8.46
N GLN A 122 1.71 3.21 9.33
CA GLN A 122 2.39 4.22 10.13
C GLN A 122 3.06 3.62 11.38
N ASP A 123 4.05 4.35 11.93
CA ASP A 123 4.76 3.97 13.14
C ASP A 123 3.83 3.87 14.37
N ASP A 124 4.05 2.86 15.20
CA ASP A 124 3.39 2.66 16.49
C ASP A 124 3.54 3.88 17.42
N SER A 125 4.59 4.68 17.26
CA SER A 125 4.81 5.88 18.05
C SER A 125 4.01 7.09 17.56
N MET A 126 3.53 7.06 16.31
CA MET A 126 2.76 8.16 15.70
C MET A 126 1.26 7.93 15.72
N ILE A 127 0.83 6.70 15.84
CA ILE A 127 -0.58 6.30 15.86
C ILE A 127 -0.88 5.65 17.21
N SER A 128 -2.02 6.02 17.81
CA SER A 128 -2.38 5.39 19.08
C SER A 128 -2.55 3.87 18.91
N PRO A 129 -2.19 3.06 19.92
CA PRO A 129 -2.35 1.59 19.88
C PRO A 129 -3.78 1.15 19.56
N GLU A 130 -4.77 1.97 19.93
CA GLU A 130 -6.18 1.73 19.65
C GLU A 130 -6.48 1.89 18.16
N LEU A 131 -5.97 2.95 17.53
CA LEU A 131 -6.15 3.16 16.09
C LEU A 131 -5.45 2.07 15.28
N GLN A 132 -4.28 1.62 15.70
CA GLN A 132 -3.62 0.48 15.09
C GLN A 132 -4.49 -0.79 15.11
N LYS A 133 -5.05 -1.13 16.25
CA LYS A 133 -5.96 -2.29 16.36
C LYS A 133 -7.16 -2.16 15.41
N ILE A 134 -7.71 -0.95 15.26
CA ILE A 134 -8.79 -0.69 14.31
C ILE A 134 -8.33 -0.99 12.88
N LEU A 135 -7.21 -0.39 12.47
CA LEU A 135 -6.70 -0.49 11.11
C LEU A 135 -6.28 -1.92 10.75
N GLU A 136 -5.67 -2.64 11.70
CA GLU A 136 -5.33 -4.06 11.54
C GLU A 136 -6.58 -4.92 11.35
N ARG A 137 -7.61 -4.72 12.17
CA ARG A 137 -8.89 -5.44 12.03
C ARG A 137 -9.59 -5.12 10.71
N VAL A 138 -9.53 -3.88 10.27
CA VAL A 138 -10.07 -3.45 8.96
C VAL A 138 -9.32 -4.15 7.83
N ARG A 139 -7.99 -4.24 7.92
CA ARG A 139 -7.16 -4.93 6.92
C ARG A 139 -7.46 -6.43 6.84
N GLN A 140 -7.70 -7.08 7.97
CA GLN A 140 -8.01 -8.51 8.04
C GLN A 140 -9.45 -8.85 7.59
N SER A 141 -10.32 -7.86 7.48
CA SER A 141 -11.74 -8.06 7.13
C SER A 141 -11.93 -8.00 5.62
N ALA A 142 -11.96 -9.18 4.99
CA ALA A 142 -12.11 -9.32 3.54
C ALA A 142 -13.57 -9.61 3.14
N ASP A 143 -14.53 -8.77 3.58
CA ASP A 143 -15.93 -8.91 3.19
C ASP A 143 -16.10 -8.76 1.67
N PHE A 144 -17.15 -9.30 1.07
CA PHE A 144 -17.42 -9.25 -0.36
C PHE A 144 -18.86 -8.84 -0.66
N MET A 145 -19.11 -8.29 -1.86
CA MET A 145 -20.44 -7.84 -2.24
C MET A 145 -21.35 -9.02 -2.58
N PRO A 146 -22.68 -8.89 -2.34
CA PRO A 146 -23.66 -9.90 -2.73
C PRO A 146 -23.71 -10.14 -4.25
N VAL A 147 -24.09 -11.35 -4.63
CA VAL A 147 -24.19 -11.77 -6.03
C VAL A 147 -25.02 -10.78 -6.87
N TRP A 148 -26.15 -10.28 -6.36
CA TRP A 148 -26.99 -9.33 -7.10
C TRP A 148 -26.31 -7.98 -7.37
N GLN A 149 -25.37 -7.52 -6.51
CA GLN A 149 -24.57 -6.31 -6.77
C GLN A 149 -23.52 -6.58 -7.85
N MET A 150 -22.84 -7.72 -7.77
CA MET A 150 -21.89 -8.18 -8.78
C MET A 150 -22.59 -8.31 -10.14
N GLU A 151 -23.72 -9.02 -10.21
CA GLU A 151 -24.50 -9.16 -11.45
C GLU A 151 -24.94 -7.82 -12.05
N ARG A 152 -25.25 -6.82 -11.19
CA ARG A 152 -25.59 -5.47 -11.65
C ARG A 152 -24.42 -4.82 -12.39
N VAL A 153 -23.20 -4.98 -11.88
CA VAL A 153 -21.99 -4.48 -12.56
C VAL A 153 -21.78 -5.23 -13.87
N MET A 154 -21.82 -6.55 -13.85
CA MET A 154 -21.63 -7.38 -15.05
C MET A 154 -22.67 -7.06 -16.14
N LYS A 155 -23.94 -6.91 -15.76
CA LYS A 155 -25.02 -6.54 -16.71
C LYS A 155 -24.85 -5.13 -17.27
N LYS A 156 -24.32 -4.19 -16.46
CA LYS A 156 -24.03 -2.83 -16.92
C LYS A 156 -22.88 -2.79 -17.93
N GLU A 157 -21.82 -3.55 -17.67
CA GLU A 157 -20.60 -3.52 -18.48
C GLU A 157 -20.71 -4.40 -19.74
N PHE A 158 -21.40 -5.54 -19.67
CA PHE A 158 -21.43 -6.56 -20.75
C PHE A 158 -22.83 -6.86 -21.32
N GLY A 159 -23.88 -6.25 -20.79
CA GLY A 159 -25.26 -6.55 -21.18
C GLY A 159 -25.91 -7.66 -20.36
N SER A 160 -27.20 -7.90 -20.61
CA SER A 160 -28.01 -8.88 -19.87
C SER A 160 -27.55 -10.32 -20.04
N ASP A 161 -26.93 -10.61 -21.16
CA ASP A 161 -26.43 -11.93 -21.59
C ASP A 161 -24.95 -12.17 -21.26
N TRP A 162 -24.36 -11.38 -20.37
CA TRP A 162 -22.94 -11.44 -20.01
C TRP A 162 -22.42 -12.85 -19.69
N LYS A 163 -23.29 -13.70 -19.10
CA LYS A 163 -22.90 -15.08 -18.79
C LYS A 163 -22.57 -15.90 -20.06
N SER A 164 -23.13 -15.54 -21.21
CA SER A 164 -22.82 -16.21 -22.48
C SER A 164 -21.42 -15.95 -23.02
N LYS A 165 -20.71 -14.95 -22.47
CA LYS A 165 -19.32 -14.64 -22.85
C LYS A 165 -18.30 -15.60 -22.23
N LEU A 166 -18.74 -16.42 -21.27
CA LEU A 166 -17.90 -17.36 -20.50
C LEU A 166 -18.51 -18.78 -20.64
N ALA A 167 -17.67 -19.81 -20.69
CA ALA A 167 -18.10 -21.19 -20.61
C ALA A 167 -18.59 -21.54 -19.19
N SER A 168 -17.93 -20.96 -18.16
CA SER A 168 -18.38 -21.03 -16.77
C SER A 168 -17.93 -19.80 -15.97
N PHE A 169 -18.66 -19.51 -14.88
CA PHE A 169 -18.34 -18.42 -13.96
C PHE A 169 -18.69 -18.83 -12.53
N GLU A 170 -17.77 -18.63 -11.60
CA GLU A 170 -17.95 -18.88 -10.17
C GLU A 170 -18.54 -17.64 -9.49
N GLU A 171 -19.80 -17.75 -9.02
CA GLU A 171 -20.51 -16.61 -8.38
C GLU A 171 -19.92 -16.22 -7.04
N LYS A 172 -19.27 -17.15 -6.30
CA LYS A 172 -18.54 -16.84 -5.08
C LYS A 172 -17.14 -16.35 -5.46
N PRO A 173 -16.72 -15.16 -5.00
CA PRO A 173 -15.36 -14.69 -5.24
C PRO A 173 -14.36 -15.56 -4.48
N PHE A 174 -13.16 -15.73 -5.03
CA PHE A 174 -12.06 -16.40 -4.32
C PHE A 174 -11.14 -15.39 -3.59
N ALA A 175 -11.19 -14.10 -3.98
CA ALA A 175 -10.44 -13.04 -3.31
C ALA A 175 -11.25 -11.75 -3.22
N ALA A 176 -10.93 -10.92 -2.22
CA ALA A 176 -11.47 -9.58 -2.06
C ALA A 176 -10.33 -8.56 -2.05
N ALA A 177 -10.50 -7.49 -2.85
CA ALA A 177 -9.59 -6.35 -2.92
C ALA A 177 -10.18 -5.14 -2.18
N SER A 178 -9.40 -4.05 -2.04
CA SER A 178 -9.86 -2.80 -1.42
C SER A 178 -11.10 -2.21 -2.12
N ILE A 179 -11.12 -2.25 -3.44
CA ILE A 179 -12.11 -1.61 -4.31
C ILE A 179 -12.96 -2.58 -5.13
N GLY A 180 -12.76 -3.90 -4.99
CA GLY A 180 -13.44 -4.92 -5.79
C GLY A 180 -13.29 -6.32 -5.21
N GLN A 181 -13.76 -7.31 -5.95
CA GLN A 181 -13.59 -8.74 -5.64
C GLN A 181 -13.23 -9.51 -6.89
N VAL A 182 -12.58 -10.67 -6.73
CA VAL A 182 -12.05 -11.46 -7.84
C VAL A 182 -12.79 -12.79 -7.94
N HIS A 183 -13.28 -13.07 -9.13
CA HIS A 183 -14.02 -14.29 -9.47
C HIS A 183 -13.24 -15.13 -10.47
N LYS A 184 -13.47 -16.44 -10.44
CA LYS A 184 -12.91 -17.36 -11.41
C LYS A 184 -13.92 -17.62 -12.52
N GLY A 185 -13.43 -17.63 -13.75
CA GLY A 185 -14.22 -17.98 -14.93
C GLY A 185 -13.42 -18.85 -15.89
N VAL A 186 -14.11 -19.46 -16.85
CA VAL A 186 -13.50 -20.22 -17.95
C VAL A 186 -14.00 -19.65 -19.26
N LEU A 187 -13.11 -19.37 -20.19
CA LEU A 187 -13.44 -18.94 -21.55
C LEU A 187 -13.89 -20.12 -22.40
N HIS A 188 -14.54 -19.84 -23.52
CA HIS A 188 -14.99 -20.88 -24.46
C HIS A 188 -13.82 -21.66 -25.11
N ASP A 189 -12.62 -21.10 -25.11
CA ASP A 189 -11.39 -21.78 -25.57
C ASP A 189 -10.72 -22.64 -24.48
N GLY A 190 -11.32 -22.71 -23.28
CA GLY A 190 -10.84 -23.51 -22.14
C GLY A 190 -9.86 -22.81 -21.23
N ARG A 191 -9.41 -21.57 -21.53
CA ARG A 191 -8.53 -20.81 -20.63
C ARG A 191 -9.29 -20.41 -19.36
N THR A 192 -8.65 -20.60 -18.21
CA THR A 192 -9.15 -20.09 -16.93
C THR A 192 -8.73 -18.64 -16.74
N VAL A 193 -9.67 -17.82 -16.26
CA VAL A 193 -9.46 -16.37 -16.09
C VAL A 193 -9.87 -15.91 -14.69
N ALA A 194 -9.23 -14.82 -14.23
CA ALA A 194 -9.58 -14.09 -13.03
C ALA A 194 -10.28 -12.78 -13.43
N LEU A 195 -11.50 -12.56 -12.91
CA LEU A 195 -12.28 -11.36 -13.16
C LEU A 195 -12.30 -10.51 -11.89
N LYS A 196 -11.58 -9.39 -11.88
CA LYS A 196 -11.59 -8.37 -10.81
C LYS A 196 -12.75 -7.43 -11.08
N ILE A 197 -13.81 -7.51 -10.26
CA ILE A 197 -15.08 -6.78 -10.44
C ILE A 197 -15.16 -5.68 -9.38
N GLN A 198 -15.27 -4.44 -9.81
CA GLN A 198 -15.27 -3.26 -8.95
C GLN A 198 -16.56 -3.16 -8.12
N TYR A 199 -16.44 -2.72 -6.88
CA TYR A 199 -17.61 -2.41 -6.05
C TYR A 199 -18.39 -1.23 -6.65
N PRO A 200 -19.73 -1.33 -6.72
CA PRO A 200 -20.53 -0.30 -7.37
C PRO A 200 -20.43 1.04 -6.64
N GLY A 201 -20.15 2.11 -7.41
CA GLY A 201 -20.11 3.49 -6.93
C GLY A 201 -18.82 3.91 -6.22
N VAL A 202 -17.81 3.03 -6.11
CA VAL A 202 -16.52 3.34 -5.46
C VAL A 202 -15.83 4.51 -6.13
N ALA A 203 -15.67 4.50 -7.45
CA ALA A 203 -14.99 5.57 -8.18
C ALA A 203 -15.61 6.97 -7.93
N LYS A 204 -16.94 7.04 -7.85
CA LYS A 204 -17.67 8.31 -7.62
C LYS A 204 -17.65 8.79 -6.17
N SER A 205 -17.17 7.98 -5.23
CA SER A 205 -17.23 8.28 -3.80
C SER A 205 -15.88 8.57 -3.16
N ILE A 206 -14.78 8.44 -3.90
CA ILE A 206 -13.41 8.57 -3.37
C ILE A 206 -13.26 9.85 -2.55
N GLU A 207 -13.55 11.00 -3.16
CA GLU A 207 -13.37 12.29 -2.52
C GLU A 207 -14.26 12.45 -1.28
N SER A 208 -15.54 12.08 -1.38
CA SER A 208 -16.46 12.16 -0.25
C SER A 208 -16.10 11.21 0.88
N ASP A 209 -15.60 10.01 0.57
CA ASP A 209 -15.19 9.02 1.57
C ASP A 209 -13.94 9.49 2.32
N ILE A 210 -12.96 10.06 1.60
CA ILE A 210 -11.76 10.64 2.18
C ILE A 210 -12.12 11.80 3.10
N ASN A 211 -12.93 12.75 2.63
CA ASN A 211 -13.34 13.90 3.41
C ASN A 211 -14.14 13.49 4.68
N ASN A 212 -15.01 12.50 4.57
CA ASN A 212 -15.77 11.97 5.71
C ASN A 212 -14.83 11.30 6.72
N LEU A 213 -13.87 10.49 6.27
CA LEU A 213 -12.89 9.84 7.15
C LEU A 213 -12.01 10.87 7.85
N MET A 214 -11.50 11.86 7.10
CA MET A 214 -10.67 12.95 7.65
C MET A 214 -11.43 13.78 8.68
N SER A 215 -12.71 14.06 8.43
CA SER A 215 -13.56 14.75 9.39
C SER A 215 -13.68 13.98 10.71
N VAL A 216 -13.80 12.67 10.65
CA VAL A 216 -13.82 11.80 11.83
C VAL A 216 -12.48 11.81 12.57
N LEU A 217 -11.38 11.65 11.85
CA LEU A 217 -10.02 11.60 12.43
C LEU A 217 -9.62 12.95 13.05
N SER A 218 -10.01 14.08 12.44
CA SER A 218 -9.73 15.42 12.96
C SER A 218 -10.48 15.74 14.24
N VAL A 219 -11.76 15.35 14.34
CA VAL A 219 -12.57 15.53 15.57
C VAL A 219 -11.92 14.82 16.76
N TRP A 220 -11.23 13.72 16.52
CA TRP A 220 -10.60 12.94 17.59
C TRP A 220 -9.16 13.34 17.90
N ASN A 221 -8.61 14.32 17.19
CA ASN A 221 -7.23 14.77 17.35
C ASN A 221 -6.22 13.59 17.32
N VAL A 222 -6.51 12.61 16.45
CA VAL A 222 -5.72 11.37 16.32
C VAL A 222 -4.47 11.59 15.49
N LEU A 223 -4.48 12.64 14.65
CA LEU A 223 -3.37 12.96 13.74
C LEU A 223 -2.28 13.73 14.49
N PRO A 224 -1.02 13.33 14.38
CA PRO A 224 0.10 14.02 15.01
C PRO A 224 0.24 15.46 14.51
N LYS A 225 0.60 16.38 15.39
CA LYS A 225 0.95 17.76 15.02
C LYS A 225 2.28 17.74 14.25
N GLY A 226 2.38 18.55 13.18
CA GLY A 226 3.58 18.64 12.33
C GLY A 226 3.53 17.75 11.08
N LEU A 227 2.46 17.00 10.89
CA LEU A 227 2.18 16.28 9.65
C LEU A 227 1.67 17.24 8.57
N TYR A 228 2.24 17.16 7.37
CA TYR A 228 1.68 17.80 6.16
C TYR A 228 0.49 16.96 5.64
N VAL A 229 -0.56 16.85 6.47
CA VAL A 229 -1.71 15.96 6.24
C VAL A 229 -2.36 16.22 4.88
N ASP A 230 -2.43 17.49 4.48
CA ASP A 230 -3.03 17.88 3.20
C ASP A 230 -2.28 17.27 2.00
N SER A 231 -0.94 17.29 2.01
CA SER A 231 -0.13 16.68 0.95
C SER A 231 -0.33 15.16 0.86
N VAL A 232 -0.42 14.49 2.01
CA VAL A 232 -0.69 13.02 2.06
C VAL A 232 -2.07 12.71 1.51
N ILE A 233 -3.07 13.53 1.83
CA ILE A 233 -4.44 13.36 1.33
C ILE A 233 -4.48 13.53 -0.19
N GLU A 234 -3.81 14.54 -0.73
CA GLU A 234 -3.78 14.74 -2.18
C GLU A 234 -3.10 13.58 -2.92
N VAL A 235 -1.97 13.09 -2.41
CA VAL A 235 -1.33 11.88 -2.96
C VAL A 235 -2.26 10.67 -2.88
N ALA A 236 -2.94 10.48 -1.74
CA ALA A 236 -3.88 9.38 -1.56
C ALA A 236 -5.09 9.46 -2.51
N LYS A 237 -5.60 10.68 -2.77
CA LYS A 237 -6.68 10.90 -3.75
C LYS A 237 -6.23 10.52 -5.17
N LYS A 238 -5.03 10.96 -5.59
CA LYS A 238 -4.47 10.61 -6.89
C LYS A 238 -4.30 9.09 -7.04
N GLU A 239 -3.67 8.44 -6.07
CA GLU A 239 -3.45 6.98 -6.10
C GLU A 239 -4.78 6.21 -6.15
N LEU A 240 -5.78 6.64 -5.39
CA LEU A 240 -7.09 6.01 -5.41
C LEU A 240 -7.84 6.24 -6.74
N ALA A 241 -7.66 7.42 -7.37
CA ALA A 241 -8.21 7.67 -8.70
C ALA A 241 -7.59 6.73 -9.74
N TRP A 242 -6.29 6.44 -9.64
CA TRP A 242 -5.62 5.45 -10.50
C TRP A 242 -6.10 4.02 -10.23
N GLU A 243 -6.25 3.64 -8.96
CA GLU A 243 -6.65 2.29 -8.56
C GLU A 243 -8.06 1.92 -9.03
N VAL A 244 -8.97 2.89 -9.17
CA VAL A 244 -10.32 2.64 -9.69
C VAL A 244 -10.41 2.62 -11.21
N ASP A 245 -9.36 2.99 -11.91
CA ASP A 245 -9.30 2.98 -13.37
C ASP A 245 -8.71 1.65 -13.89
N TYR A 246 -9.59 0.68 -14.10
CA TYR A 246 -9.18 -0.64 -14.57
C TYR A 246 -8.67 -0.66 -16.03
N MET A 247 -9.04 0.32 -16.85
CA MET A 247 -8.46 0.45 -18.19
C MET A 247 -6.99 0.86 -18.09
N ARG A 248 -6.69 1.83 -17.21
CA ARG A 248 -5.32 2.23 -16.91
C ARG A 248 -4.51 1.08 -16.30
N GLU A 249 -5.09 0.32 -15.36
CA GLU A 249 -4.43 -0.85 -14.75
C GLU A 249 -4.09 -1.90 -15.82
N ALA A 250 -4.99 -2.16 -16.77
CA ALA A 250 -4.75 -3.05 -17.89
C ALA A 250 -3.60 -2.56 -18.80
N ASP A 251 -3.56 -1.27 -19.10
CA ASP A 251 -2.51 -0.69 -19.94
C ASP A 251 -1.15 -0.70 -19.22
N CYS A 252 -1.09 -0.39 -17.93
CA CYS A 252 0.12 -0.53 -17.12
C CYS A 252 0.62 -1.99 -17.09
N SER A 253 -0.28 -2.96 -16.91
CA SER A 253 0.04 -4.38 -16.96
C SER A 253 0.68 -4.79 -18.30
N LYS A 254 0.14 -4.31 -19.43
CA LYS A 254 0.72 -4.55 -20.77
C LYS A 254 2.11 -3.93 -20.90
N GLN A 255 2.31 -2.71 -20.39
CA GLN A 255 3.60 -2.04 -20.38
C GLN A 255 4.65 -2.83 -19.60
N PHE A 256 4.33 -3.25 -18.38
CA PHE A 256 5.23 -4.09 -17.56
C PHE A 256 5.52 -5.43 -18.21
N ARG A 257 4.54 -6.03 -18.85
CA ARG A 257 4.74 -7.28 -19.61
C ARG A 257 5.75 -7.11 -20.76
N GLU A 258 5.72 -5.98 -21.46
CA GLU A 258 6.69 -5.66 -22.50
C GLU A 258 8.08 -5.34 -21.91
N LEU A 259 8.13 -4.57 -20.81
CA LEU A 259 9.38 -4.20 -20.13
C LEU A 259 10.14 -5.40 -19.55
N LEU A 260 9.41 -6.41 -19.08
CA LEU A 260 9.97 -7.60 -18.42
C LEU A 260 9.96 -8.87 -19.31
N LYS A 261 9.61 -8.75 -20.60
CA LYS A 261 9.45 -9.92 -21.49
C LYS A 261 10.72 -10.77 -21.61
N ASP A 262 11.89 -10.14 -21.53
CA ASP A 262 13.20 -10.78 -21.66
C ASP A 262 13.80 -11.21 -20.31
N ASP A 263 13.16 -10.89 -19.17
CA ASP A 263 13.59 -11.33 -17.85
C ASP A 263 12.84 -12.63 -17.45
N PRO A 264 13.53 -13.78 -17.46
CA PRO A 264 12.89 -15.07 -17.23
C PRO A 264 12.35 -15.25 -15.80
N ALA A 265 12.77 -14.39 -14.86
CA ALA A 265 12.35 -14.45 -13.45
C ALA A 265 10.93 -13.98 -13.22
N PHE A 266 10.36 -13.19 -14.15
CA PHE A 266 9.05 -12.59 -13.97
C PHE A 266 8.00 -13.13 -14.94
N TYR A 267 6.75 -13.13 -14.49
CA TYR A 267 5.58 -13.42 -15.32
C TYR A 267 4.47 -12.44 -14.99
N ILE A 268 3.85 -11.88 -16.02
CA ILE A 268 2.69 -11.00 -15.90
C ILE A 268 1.55 -11.64 -16.67
N PRO A 269 0.41 -11.97 -16.00
CA PRO A 269 -0.75 -12.55 -16.67
C PRO A 269 -1.26 -11.67 -17.80
N ALA A 270 -1.65 -12.27 -18.91
CA ALA A 270 -2.20 -11.53 -20.04
C ALA A 270 -3.61 -10.99 -19.71
N ASN A 271 -3.89 -9.77 -20.15
CA ASN A 271 -5.23 -9.22 -20.10
C ASN A 271 -6.13 -9.88 -21.16
N ILE A 272 -7.39 -10.07 -20.83
CA ILE A 272 -8.45 -10.49 -21.76
C ILE A 272 -9.24 -9.24 -22.14
N ASP A 273 -8.81 -8.58 -23.20
CA ASP A 273 -9.33 -7.25 -23.57
C ASP A 273 -10.84 -7.23 -23.83
N GLU A 274 -11.41 -8.33 -24.42
CA GLU A 274 -12.84 -8.44 -24.69
C GLU A 274 -13.69 -8.53 -23.40
N LEU A 275 -13.07 -8.86 -22.27
CA LEU A 275 -13.69 -8.94 -20.94
C LEU A 275 -13.10 -7.93 -19.95
N THR A 276 -12.44 -6.88 -20.47
CA THR A 276 -11.90 -5.78 -19.66
C THR A 276 -12.65 -4.48 -20.00
N THR A 277 -13.10 -3.78 -18.96
CA THR A 277 -13.88 -2.54 -19.05
C THR A 277 -13.51 -1.61 -17.90
N SER A 278 -14.14 -0.45 -17.80
CA SER A 278 -13.90 0.48 -16.68
C SER A 278 -14.16 -0.09 -15.29
N GLN A 279 -14.99 -1.13 -15.16
CA GLN A 279 -15.37 -1.71 -13.87
C GLN A 279 -15.05 -3.21 -13.74
N VAL A 280 -14.52 -3.83 -14.77
CA VAL A 280 -14.12 -5.26 -14.78
C VAL A 280 -12.76 -5.38 -15.44
N LEU A 281 -11.78 -5.90 -14.71
CA LEU A 281 -10.47 -6.25 -15.25
C LEU A 281 -10.37 -7.78 -15.29
N THR A 282 -10.10 -8.31 -16.47
CA THR A 282 -9.98 -9.76 -16.68
C THR A 282 -8.58 -10.12 -17.13
N THR A 283 -7.95 -11.06 -16.43
CA THR A 283 -6.60 -11.55 -16.72
C THR A 283 -6.60 -13.08 -16.75
N GLU A 284 -5.53 -13.65 -17.28
CA GLU A 284 -5.24 -15.07 -17.07
C GLU A 284 -5.25 -15.42 -15.57
N TYR A 285 -5.85 -16.56 -15.23
CA TYR A 285 -5.76 -17.10 -13.88
C TYR A 285 -4.41 -17.79 -13.70
N VAL A 286 -3.71 -17.44 -12.63
CA VAL A 286 -2.38 -17.99 -12.32
C VAL A 286 -2.39 -18.62 -10.94
N GLU A 287 -1.58 -19.65 -10.78
CA GLU A 287 -1.35 -20.33 -9.51
C GLU A 287 0.04 -20.00 -8.98
N GLY A 288 0.17 -19.94 -7.67
CA GLY A 288 1.44 -19.66 -7.01
C GLY A 288 1.26 -19.46 -5.52
N LEU A 289 2.38 -19.41 -4.81
CA LEU A 289 2.43 -19.09 -3.40
C LEU A 289 2.48 -17.57 -3.24
N PRO A 290 1.54 -16.92 -2.52
CA PRO A 290 1.72 -15.53 -2.11
C PRO A 290 3.04 -15.36 -1.36
N LEU A 291 3.72 -14.21 -1.53
CA LEU A 291 5.05 -14.01 -0.95
C LEU A 291 5.09 -14.13 0.58
N ASP A 292 4.00 -13.85 1.28
CA ASP A 292 3.90 -14.03 2.73
C ASP A 292 3.94 -15.50 3.18
N ARG A 293 3.83 -16.45 2.24
CA ARG A 293 3.98 -17.90 2.47
C ARG A 293 5.34 -18.46 2.01
N THR A 294 6.22 -17.62 1.51
CA THR A 294 7.53 -18.06 1.02
C THR A 294 8.63 -18.04 2.09
N PHE A 295 8.32 -17.58 3.31
CA PHE A 295 9.30 -17.45 4.40
C PHE A 295 9.82 -18.78 4.94
N GLU A 296 9.10 -19.87 4.67
CA GLU A 296 9.49 -21.24 5.08
C GLU A 296 10.24 -22.00 3.99
N LEU A 297 10.43 -21.41 2.81
CA LEU A 297 11.22 -22.02 1.73
C LEU A 297 12.71 -22.05 2.11
N ASP A 298 13.48 -22.81 1.36
CA ASP A 298 14.94 -22.89 1.55
C ASP A 298 15.61 -21.51 1.39
N GLN A 299 16.80 -21.35 1.98
CA GLN A 299 17.48 -20.06 2.03
C GLN A 299 17.89 -19.55 0.65
N ASP A 300 18.24 -20.44 -0.27
CA ASP A 300 18.68 -20.06 -1.62
C ASP A 300 17.50 -19.49 -2.40
N THR A 301 16.32 -20.10 -2.32
CA THR A 301 15.09 -19.58 -2.88
C THR A 301 14.72 -18.23 -2.27
N ARG A 302 14.83 -18.07 -0.96
CA ARG A 302 14.55 -16.80 -0.27
C ARG A 302 15.53 -15.69 -0.68
N ASN A 303 16.82 -16.01 -0.81
CA ASN A 303 17.84 -15.08 -1.31
C ASN A 303 17.55 -14.67 -2.75
N TRP A 304 17.16 -15.62 -3.60
CA TRP A 304 16.79 -15.37 -4.98
C TRP A 304 15.57 -14.45 -5.09
N LEU A 305 14.50 -14.71 -4.32
CA LEU A 305 13.31 -13.87 -4.26
C LEU A 305 13.66 -12.45 -3.83
N GLY A 306 14.42 -12.27 -2.74
CA GLY A 306 14.87 -10.97 -2.26
C GLY A 306 15.68 -10.22 -3.32
N THR A 307 16.64 -10.91 -3.95
CA THR A 307 17.49 -10.34 -5.01
C THR A 307 16.66 -9.88 -6.20
N LYS A 308 15.72 -10.71 -6.68
CA LYS A 308 14.90 -10.38 -7.86
C LYS A 308 13.93 -9.23 -7.58
N LEU A 309 13.27 -9.21 -6.43
CA LEU A 309 12.30 -8.18 -6.08
C LEU A 309 12.95 -6.83 -5.76
N LEU A 310 14.11 -6.83 -5.08
CA LEU A 310 14.88 -5.61 -4.87
C LEU A 310 15.47 -5.10 -6.21
N GLY A 311 16.00 -6.00 -7.04
CA GLY A 311 16.48 -5.66 -8.38
C GLY A 311 15.37 -5.09 -9.27
N LEU A 312 14.15 -5.65 -9.20
CA LEU A 312 12.98 -5.10 -9.91
C LEU A 312 12.68 -3.66 -9.45
N CYS A 313 12.68 -3.40 -8.13
CA CYS A 313 12.43 -2.08 -7.59
C CYS A 313 13.44 -1.04 -8.13
N LEU A 314 14.71 -1.40 -8.26
CA LEU A 314 15.74 -0.53 -8.84
C LEU A 314 15.53 -0.31 -10.33
N LYS A 315 15.18 -1.35 -11.10
CA LYS A 315 14.87 -1.27 -12.53
C LYS A 315 13.65 -0.39 -12.78
N GLU A 316 12.57 -0.60 -12.01
CA GLU A 316 11.34 0.21 -12.09
C GLU A 316 11.65 1.71 -11.97
N LEU A 317 12.53 2.10 -11.03
CA LEU A 317 12.88 3.49 -10.83
C LEU A 317 13.87 4.02 -11.88
N PHE A 318 14.98 3.34 -12.06
CA PHE A 318 16.13 3.90 -12.80
C PHE A 318 16.19 3.52 -14.29
N GLU A 319 15.63 2.37 -14.67
CA GLU A 319 15.61 1.95 -16.08
C GLU A 319 14.26 2.29 -16.72
N PHE A 320 13.15 1.97 -16.06
CA PHE A 320 11.81 2.14 -16.63
C PHE A 320 11.25 3.55 -16.38
N LYS A 321 11.64 4.19 -15.27
CA LYS A 321 11.02 5.42 -14.74
C LYS A 321 9.50 5.26 -14.59
N LEU A 322 9.08 4.03 -14.37
CA LEU A 322 7.71 3.57 -14.20
C LEU A 322 7.71 2.48 -13.12
N MET A 323 6.96 2.68 -12.03
CA MET A 323 6.99 1.79 -10.87
C MET A 323 5.60 1.40 -10.41
N GLN A 324 5.41 0.12 -10.14
CA GLN A 324 4.28 -0.37 -9.37
C GLN A 324 4.55 -0.09 -7.89
N THR A 325 3.86 0.90 -7.30
CA THR A 325 4.20 1.46 -5.99
C THR A 325 3.49 0.82 -4.80
N ASP A 326 2.60 -0.17 -5.01
CA ASP A 326 1.95 -0.91 -3.91
C ASP A 326 2.84 -2.06 -3.43
N PRO A 327 3.45 -1.98 -2.23
CA PRO A 327 4.34 -3.01 -1.73
C PRO A 327 3.59 -4.20 -1.10
N ASN A 328 2.28 -4.31 -1.29
CA ASN A 328 1.49 -5.39 -0.73
C ASN A 328 1.94 -6.75 -1.31
N TRP A 329 2.42 -7.63 -0.45
CA TRP A 329 2.97 -8.93 -0.87
C TRP A 329 1.94 -9.86 -1.51
N SER A 330 0.65 -9.66 -1.26
CA SER A 330 -0.43 -10.39 -1.94
C SER A 330 -0.53 -10.09 -3.44
N ASN A 331 0.14 -9.03 -3.92
CA ASN A 331 0.24 -8.68 -5.33
C ASN A 331 1.35 -9.45 -6.07
N PHE A 332 2.11 -10.27 -5.34
CA PHE A 332 3.24 -11.02 -5.86
C PHE A 332 3.10 -12.50 -5.48
N PHE A 333 3.19 -13.39 -6.46
CA PHE A 333 3.22 -14.83 -6.22
C PHE A 333 4.58 -15.40 -6.64
N TYR A 334 5.00 -16.44 -5.97
CA TYR A 334 6.06 -17.31 -6.42
C TYR A 334 5.46 -18.61 -6.96
N ASN A 335 5.78 -18.96 -8.20
CA ASN A 335 5.39 -20.25 -8.78
C ASN A 335 6.58 -21.22 -8.75
N PRO A 336 6.61 -22.21 -7.84
CA PRO A 336 7.73 -23.14 -7.72
C PRO A 336 7.90 -24.06 -8.94
N ALA A 337 6.83 -24.34 -9.70
CA ALA A 337 6.90 -25.21 -10.86
C ALA A 337 7.60 -24.58 -12.05
N THR A 338 7.54 -23.24 -12.15
CA THR A 338 8.17 -22.47 -13.23
C THR A 338 9.34 -21.61 -12.74
N GLU A 339 9.58 -21.58 -11.43
CA GLU A 339 10.57 -20.72 -10.76
C GLU A 339 10.44 -19.22 -11.14
N LYS A 340 9.19 -18.74 -11.24
CA LYS A 340 8.87 -17.36 -11.63
C LYS A 340 8.15 -16.61 -10.52
N ILE A 341 8.43 -15.31 -10.47
CA ILE A 341 7.66 -14.34 -9.69
C ILE A 341 6.53 -13.82 -10.59
N VAL A 342 5.30 -13.96 -10.14
CA VAL A 342 4.11 -13.48 -10.86
C VAL A 342 3.70 -12.12 -10.28
N LEU A 343 3.56 -11.13 -11.13
CA LEU A 343 3.12 -9.78 -10.78
C LEU A 343 1.63 -9.62 -11.15
N LEU A 344 0.77 -9.27 -10.18
CA LEU A 344 -0.69 -9.37 -10.33
C LEU A 344 -1.42 -8.05 -10.39
N ASP A 345 -0.97 -7.00 -9.70
CA ASP A 345 -1.69 -5.74 -9.54
C ASP A 345 -0.84 -4.56 -10.01
N PHE A 346 -1.39 -3.75 -10.93
CA PHE A 346 -0.74 -2.59 -11.52
C PHE A 346 -1.54 -1.29 -11.31
N GLY A 347 -2.59 -1.33 -10.47
CA GLY A 347 -3.45 -0.19 -10.21
C GLY A 347 -2.71 1.01 -9.61
N ALA A 348 -1.69 0.76 -8.78
CA ALA A 348 -0.86 1.80 -8.16
C ALA A 348 0.42 2.13 -8.96
N THR A 349 0.47 1.82 -10.24
CA THR A 349 1.60 2.18 -11.09
C THR A 349 1.66 3.69 -11.30
N ARG A 350 2.86 4.28 -11.19
CA ARG A 350 3.11 5.68 -11.53
C ARG A 350 4.42 5.84 -12.27
N ASP A 351 4.50 6.89 -13.06
CA ASP A 351 5.71 7.40 -13.67
C ASP A 351 6.48 8.32 -12.72
N PHE A 352 7.77 8.44 -12.96
CA PHE A 352 8.67 9.33 -12.25
C PHE A 352 9.33 10.29 -13.22
N SER A 353 9.32 11.59 -12.87
CA SER A 353 9.94 12.60 -13.71
C SER A 353 11.44 12.37 -13.87
N THR A 354 11.95 12.62 -15.06
CA THR A 354 13.38 12.51 -15.37
C THR A 354 14.22 13.31 -14.38
N ARG A 355 13.79 14.54 -14.05
CA ARG A 355 14.45 15.39 -13.07
C ARG A 355 14.57 14.72 -11.69
N PHE A 356 13.49 14.08 -11.24
CA PHE A 356 13.48 13.42 -9.93
C PHE A 356 14.43 12.22 -9.94
N VAL A 357 14.35 11.36 -10.96
CA VAL A 357 15.18 10.13 -11.04
C VAL A 357 16.66 10.48 -11.18
N ASP A 358 17.00 11.47 -12.02
CA ASP A 358 18.37 11.98 -12.19
C ASP A 358 18.97 12.48 -10.88
N GLY A 359 18.19 13.22 -10.06
CA GLY A 359 18.65 13.69 -8.76
C GLY A 359 18.74 12.56 -7.73
N TYR A 360 17.75 11.67 -7.73
CA TYR A 360 17.67 10.60 -6.73
C TYR A 360 18.77 9.54 -6.90
N ILE A 361 19.16 9.21 -8.14
CA ILE A 361 20.25 8.25 -8.39
C ILE A 361 21.60 8.78 -7.85
N HIS A 362 21.82 10.10 -7.90
CA HIS A 362 23.01 10.72 -7.30
C HIS A 362 23.02 10.59 -5.77
N ILE A 363 21.87 10.72 -5.12
CA ILE A 363 21.74 10.55 -3.67
C ILE A 363 22.10 9.11 -3.27
N ILE A 364 21.55 8.10 -3.98
CA ILE A 364 21.83 6.69 -3.71
C ILE A 364 23.32 6.38 -3.98
N LYS A 365 23.89 6.91 -5.07
CA LYS A 365 25.31 6.70 -5.38
C LYS A 365 26.22 7.31 -4.33
N ALA A 366 25.95 8.54 -3.91
CA ALA A 366 26.70 9.19 -2.84
C ALA A 366 26.64 8.39 -1.51
N ALA A 367 25.46 7.86 -1.17
CA ALA A 367 25.29 7.00 0.00
C ALA A 367 26.07 5.67 -0.13
N ALA A 368 26.02 5.03 -1.30
CA ALA A 368 26.74 3.80 -1.61
C ALA A 368 28.28 4.02 -1.53
N ASP A 369 28.75 5.18 -1.92
CA ASP A 369 30.17 5.54 -1.86
C ASP A 369 30.60 6.15 -0.51
N ASN A 370 29.69 6.19 0.48
CA ASN A 370 29.90 6.81 1.80
C ASN A 370 30.27 8.31 1.74
N ASP A 371 29.80 9.02 0.71
CA ASP A 371 29.97 10.45 0.49
C ASP A 371 28.84 11.27 1.13
N ARG A 372 29.04 11.67 2.39
CA ARG A 372 28.07 12.44 3.18
C ARG A 372 27.82 13.84 2.63
N ASP A 373 28.84 14.48 2.09
CA ASP A 373 28.75 15.83 1.51
C ASP A 373 27.97 15.78 0.21
N GLY A 374 28.19 14.76 -0.61
CA GLY A 374 27.40 14.47 -1.81
C GLY A 374 25.93 14.20 -1.48
N VAL A 375 25.64 13.39 -0.45
CA VAL A 375 24.27 13.18 0.03
C VAL A 375 23.58 14.49 0.38
N LEU A 376 24.25 15.35 1.18
CA LEU A 376 23.70 16.66 1.57
C LEU A 376 23.41 17.53 0.34
N LYS A 377 24.39 17.66 -0.56
CA LYS A 377 24.29 18.47 -1.77
C LYS A 377 23.13 18.03 -2.64
N TYR A 378 23.11 16.76 -3.03
CA TYR A 378 22.07 16.25 -3.95
C TYR A 378 20.68 16.25 -3.29
N SER A 379 20.59 16.12 -1.96
CA SER A 379 19.32 16.27 -1.24
C SER A 379 18.79 17.70 -1.29
N GLN A 380 19.67 18.70 -1.25
CA GLN A 380 19.29 20.11 -1.46
C GLN A 380 18.90 20.37 -2.91
N ASP A 381 19.66 19.88 -3.87
CA ASP A 381 19.40 20.06 -5.30
C ASP A 381 18.05 19.47 -5.72
N LEU A 382 17.64 18.34 -5.11
CA LEU A 382 16.38 17.67 -5.39
C LEU A 382 15.19 18.24 -4.57
N GLY A 383 15.45 19.09 -3.57
CA GLY A 383 14.41 19.73 -2.78
C GLY A 383 13.97 18.95 -1.53
N PHE A 384 14.72 17.96 -1.08
CA PHE A 384 14.51 17.35 0.22
C PHE A 384 14.84 18.30 1.37
N LEU A 385 15.79 19.18 1.13
CA LEU A 385 16.23 20.26 2.02
C LEU A 385 16.23 21.59 1.25
N THR A 386 16.02 22.69 1.96
CA THR A 386 16.01 24.05 1.39
C THR A 386 17.40 24.70 1.36
N GLY A 387 18.35 24.14 2.12
CA GLY A 387 19.66 24.75 2.37
C GLY A 387 19.67 25.77 3.53
N TYR A 388 18.52 26.00 4.19
CA TYR A 388 18.37 26.88 5.35
C TYR A 388 18.08 26.11 6.64
N GLU A 389 18.22 24.80 6.62
CA GLU A 389 17.99 23.92 7.76
C GLU A 389 19.04 24.14 8.86
N THR A 390 18.65 23.79 10.09
CA THR A 390 19.61 23.71 11.20
C THR A 390 20.62 22.58 10.95
N LYS A 391 21.83 22.71 11.50
CA LYS A 391 22.85 21.64 11.40
C LYS A 391 22.39 20.30 11.98
N GLU A 392 21.49 20.33 12.95
CA GLU A 392 20.86 19.13 13.52
C GLU A 392 19.97 18.45 12.50
N MET A 393 19.17 19.23 11.74
CA MET A 393 18.31 18.70 10.68
C MET A 393 19.12 18.15 9.51
N GLU A 394 20.13 18.91 9.03
CA GLU A 394 21.04 18.44 7.97
C GLU A 394 21.69 17.11 8.36
N LYS A 395 22.22 17.05 9.58
CA LYS A 395 22.85 15.84 10.10
C LYS A 395 21.86 14.68 10.17
N ALA A 396 20.67 14.90 10.72
CA ALA A 396 19.64 13.85 10.85
C ALA A 396 19.20 13.33 9.47
N HIS A 397 19.03 14.22 8.49
CA HIS A 397 18.69 13.84 7.12
C HIS A 397 19.80 13.00 6.47
N VAL A 398 21.06 13.48 6.52
CA VAL A 398 22.20 12.75 5.96
C VAL A 398 22.38 11.40 6.68
N ASP A 399 22.28 11.34 8.00
CA ASP A 399 22.38 10.09 8.75
C ASP A 399 21.31 9.08 8.30
N ALA A 400 20.09 9.54 8.06
CA ALA A 400 19.00 8.69 7.60
C ALA A 400 19.25 8.11 6.19
N VAL A 401 19.70 8.96 5.26
CA VAL A 401 20.05 8.51 3.90
C VAL A 401 21.23 7.53 3.95
N MET A 402 22.24 7.78 4.76
CA MET A 402 23.39 6.89 4.95
C MET A 402 22.98 5.52 5.52
N ILE A 403 22.06 5.50 6.49
CA ILE A 403 21.52 4.25 7.06
C ILE A 403 20.80 3.43 5.98
N LEU A 404 20.01 4.06 5.12
CA LEU A 404 19.36 3.40 4.00
C LEU A 404 20.37 2.93 2.94
N GLY A 405 21.43 3.70 2.74
CA GLY A 405 22.52 3.41 1.81
C GLY A 405 23.44 2.27 2.22
N GLU A 406 23.42 1.83 3.49
CA GLU A 406 24.32 0.77 4.00
C GLU A 406 24.26 -0.53 3.20
N ALA A 407 23.07 -0.92 2.76
CA ALA A 407 22.91 -2.12 1.93
C ALA A 407 23.65 -2.02 0.60
N PHE A 408 23.77 -0.82 0.03
CA PHE A 408 24.46 -0.55 -1.22
C PHE A 408 25.95 -0.25 -1.04
N HIS A 409 26.37 0.11 0.19
CA HIS A 409 27.76 0.34 0.55
C HIS A 409 28.50 -0.96 0.89
N SER A 410 27.79 -2.01 1.30
CA SER A 410 28.37 -3.27 1.75
C SER A 410 29.16 -3.97 0.64
N ASP A 411 30.35 -4.45 0.96
CA ASP A 411 31.11 -5.35 0.10
C ASP A 411 30.56 -6.78 0.24
N GLY A 412 29.87 -7.27 -0.79
CA GLY A 412 29.22 -8.58 -0.85
C GLY A 412 27.80 -8.59 -0.26
N PRO A 413 27.22 -9.79 -0.04
CA PRO A 413 25.81 -9.91 0.35
C PRO A 413 25.49 -9.26 1.68
N PHE A 414 24.54 -8.31 1.66
CA PHE A 414 23.99 -7.67 2.84
C PHE A 414 22.97 -8.60 3.50
N ASP A 415 23.15 -8.88 4.79
CA ASP A 415 22.27 -9.75 5.57
C ASP A 415 21.11 -8.96 6.17
N PHE A 416 19.96 -8.98 5.49
CA PHE A 416 18.76 -8.27 5.92
C PHE A 416 18.18 -8.77 7.25
N SER A 417 18.54 -9.97 7.72
CA SER A 417 18.06 -10.50 9.01
C SER A 417 18.71 -9.83 10.22
N LYS A 418 19.88 -9.22 10.04
CA LYS A 418 20.70 -8.63 11.11
C LYS A 418 20.66 -7.11 11.14
N GLN A 419 19.98 -6.48 10.18
CA GLN A 419 19.92 -5.04 10.09
C GLN A 419 19.04 -4.42 11.21
N ASP A 420 19.38 -3.22 11.63
CA ASP A 420 18.63 -2.42 12.61
C ASP A 420 18.22 -1.03 12.06
N THR A 421 18.16 -0.95 10.74
CA THR A 421 17.85 0.25 9.93
C THR A 421 16.63 0.99 10.48
N THR A 422 15.54 0.28 10.71
CA THR A 422 14.28 0.85 11.21
C THR A 422 14.47 1.55 12.55
N ARG A 423 15.08 0.87 13.53
CA ARG A 423 15.30 1.41 14.86
C ARG A 423 16.19 2.66 14.83
N ARG A 424 17.25 2.65 14.00
CA ARG A 424 18.17 3.77 13.86
C ARG A 424 17.50 4.98 13.24
N ILE A 425 16.69 4.78 12.21
CA ILE A 425 15.94 5.86 11.57
C ILE A 425 14.87 6.40 12.52
N HIS A 426 14.17 5.55 13.27
CA HIS A 426 13.20 5.96 14.27
C HIS A 426 13.77 7.00 15.25
N ASN A 427 15.02 6.84 15.67
CA ASN A 427 15.67 7.78 16.57
C ASN A 427 15.90 9.17 15.94
N LEU A 428 15.86 9.30 14.63
CA LEU A 428 16.05 10.57 13.90
C LEU A 428 14.72 11.31 13.66
N ILE A 429 13.59 10.61 13.72
CA ILE A 429 12.26 11.14 13.43
C ILE A 429 11.92 12.40 14.25
N PRO A 430 12.12 12.44 15.59
CA PRO A 430 11.76 13.62 16.38
C PRO A 430 12.47 14.90 15.91
N VAL A 431 13.75 14.81 15.57
CA VAL A 431 14.54 15.95 15.05
C VAL A 431 13.97 16.42 13.73
N MET A 432 13.70 15.47 12.82
CA MET A 432 13.23 15.79 11.49
C MET A 432 11.81 16.35 11.49
N MET A 433 10.92 15.83 12.34
CA MET A 433 9.56 16.36 12.50
C MET A 433 9.55 17.79 13.06
N THR A 434 10.51 18.11 13.92
CA THR A 434 10.56 19.42 14.58
C THR A 434 11.23 20.49 13.70
N HIS A 435 12.23 20.13 12.91
CA HIS A 435 13.13 21.07 12.24
C HIS A 435 13.01 21.10 10.71
N ARG A 436 12.13 20.29 10.12
CA ARG A 436 11.92 20.27 8.67
C ARG A 436 11.23 21.55 8.20
N LEU A 437 11.78 22.18 7.14
CA LEU A 437 11.28 23.45 6.57
C LEU A 437 10.40 23.27 5.33
N THR A 438 10.52 22.15 4.60
CA THR A 438 9.78 21.89 3.35
C THR A 438 9.25 20.47 3.33
N PRO A 439 8.08 20.20 2.71
CA PRO A 439 7.68 18.82 2.39
C PRO A 439 8.66 18.25 1.36
N PRO A 440 8.85 16.94 1.33
CA PRO A 440 9.65 16.28 0.29
C PRO A 440 8.98 16.35 -1.08
N PRO A 441 9.69 16.10 -2.17
CA PRO A 441 9.11 15.90 -3.49
C PRO A 441 7.95 14.89 -3.47
N GLU A 442 6.90 15.13 -4.26
CA GLU A 442 5.70 14.29 -4.25
C GLU A 442 6.00 12.83 -4.59
N GLU A 443 6.89 12.59 -5.54
CA GLU A 443 7.31 11.26 -5.98
C GLU A 443 7.86 10.40 -4.83
N THR A 444 8.46 11.05 -3.86
CA THR A 444 9.10 10.40 -2.70
C THR A 444 8.12 9.55 -1.89
N TYR A 445 6.86 9.98 -1.76
CA TYR A 445 5.87 9.28 -0.93
C TYR A 445 5.63 7.85 -1.40
N SER A 446 5.39 7.66 -2.68
CA SER A 446 5.17 6.33 -3.27
C SER A 446 6.47 5.54 -3.42
N LEU A 447 7.58 6.20 -3.78
CA LEU A 447 8.89 5.58 -3.89
C LEU A 447 9.36 4.97 -2.57
N HIS A 448 9.36 5.76 -1.50
CA HIS A 448 9.84 5.28 -0.20
C HIS A 448 8.95 4.17 0.37
N ARG A 449 7.63 4.24 0.13
CA ARG A 449 6.71 3.15 0.46
C ARG A 449 7.11 1.85 -0.24
N LYS A 450 7.38 1.90 -1.55
CA LYS A 450 7.81 0.72 -2.33
C LYS A 450 9.16 0.19 -1.85
N MET A 451 10.14 1.06 -1.66
CA MET A 451 11.48 0.67 -1.20
C MET A 451 11.44 0.07 0.21
N ALA A 452 10.72 0.71 1.14
CA ALA A 452 10.53 0.19 2.49
C ALA A 452 9.87 -1.19 2.49
N GLY A 453 8.84 -1.39 1.66
CA GLY A 453 8.19 -2.68 1.48
C GLY A 453 9.13 -3.75 0.91
N SER A 454 10.00 -3.39 -0.03
CA SER A 454 11.00 -4.30 -0.60
C SER A 454 12.09 -4.68 0.42
N PHE A 455 12.59 -3.72 1.20
CA PHE A 455 13.54 -3.99 2.28
C PHE A 455 12.94 -4.87 3.37
N LEU A 456 11.70 -4.58 3.74
CA LEU A 456 10.98 -5.39 4.72
C LEU A 456 10.77 -6.82 4.22
N LEU A 457 10.44 -7.01 2.95
CA LEU A 457 10.33 -8.34 2.36
C LEU A 457 11.67 -9.08 2.46
N CYS A 458 12.79 -8.43 2.08
CA CYS A 458 14.12 -9.01 2.25
C CYS A 458 14.41 -9.39 3.71
N THR A 459 14.01 -8.55 4.67
CA THR A 459 14.14 -8.82 6.11
C THR A 459 13.34 -10.06 6.53
N LYS A 460 12.09 -10.19 6.07
CA LYS A 460 11.22 -11.33 6.37
C LYS A 460 11.70 -12.63 5.74
N LEU A 461 12.21 -12.55 4.54
CA LEU A 461 12.88 -13.66 3.87
C LEU A 461 14.21 -14.03 4.54
N ALA A 462 14.71 -13.23 5.49
CA ALA A 462 16.09 -13.32 6.00
C ALA A 462 17.10 -13.39 4.84
N ALA A 463 16.86 -12.63 3.78
CA ALA A 463 17.60 -12.71 2.54
C ALA A 463 19.00 -12.11 2.68
N GLN A 464 19.94 -12.73 1.98
CA GLN A 464 21.29 -12.20 1.77
C GLN A 464 21.37 -11.72 0.32
N VAL A 465 21.49 -10.40 0.11
CA VAL A 465 21.44 -9.79 -1.22
C VAL A 465 22.65 -8.90 -1.44
N ASP A 466 23.36 -9.11 -2.53
CA ASP A 466 24.42 -8.23 -2.98
C ASP A 466 23.79 -6.99 -3.68
N CYS A 467 23.42 -6.00 -2.86
CA CYS A 467 22.73 -4.82 -3.34
C CYS A 467 23.63 -3.93 -4.20
N ARG A 468 24.94 -3.92 -3.94
CA ARG A 468 25.89 -3.16 -4.73
C ARG A 468 25.98 -3.69 -6.16
N SER A 469 26.09 -5.01 -6.32
CA SER A 469 26.08 -5.65 -7.64
C SER A 469 24.77 -5.47 -8.41
N LEU A 470 23.65 -5.17 -7.74
CA LEU A 470 22.40 -4.78 -8.40
C LEU A 470 22.40 -3.32 -8.86
N PHE A 471 23.00 -2.41 -8.08
CA PHE A 471 22.91 -0.98 -8.31
C PHE A 471 24.02 -0.43 -9.23
N ASP A 472 25.27 -0.86 -9.06
CA ASP A 472 26.41 -0.32 -9.82
C ASP A 472 26.22 -0.44 -11.34
N PRO A 473 25.78 -1.59 -11.91
CA PRO A 473 25.52 -1.69 -13.37
C PRO A 473 24.43 -0.74 -13.85
N ILE A 474 23.38 -0.51 -13.03
CA ILE A 474 22.30 0.44 -13.33
C ILE A 474 22.88 1.85 -13.40
N TYR A 475 23.69 2.25 -12.41
CA TYR A 475 24.31 3.56 -12.38
C TYR A 475 25.28 3.80 -13.53
N GLU A 476 26.11 2.82 -13.86
CA GLU A 476 27.09 2.90 -14.98
C GLU A 476 26.44 3.07 -16.35
N GLN A 477 25.25 2.46 -16.54
CA GLN A 477 24.50 2.51 -17.78
C GLN A 477 23.46 3.63 -17.80
N TYR A 478 23.28 4.34 -16.66
CA TYR A 478 22.25 5.37 -16.55
C TYR A 478 22.51 6.56 -17.46
N LYS A 479 21.49 6.98 -18.20
CA LYS A 479 21.58 8.13 -19.09
C LYS A 479 20.81 9.31 -18.50
N PHE A 480 21.58 10.30 -18.08
CA PHE A 480 21.03 11.53 -17.53
C PHE A 480 20.30 12.35 -18.61
N ASN A 481 19.26 13.06 -18.18
CA ASN A 481 18.41 13.90 -19.04
C ASN A 481 17.72 13.17 -20.20
N GLU A 482 17.66 11.83 -20.19
CA GLU A 482 16.89 11.06 -21.15
C GLU A 482 15.44 10.96 -20.67
N PRO A 483 14.45 11.59 -21.35
CA PRO A 483 13.08 11.59 -20.91
C PRO A 483 12.50 10.17 -20.92
N SER A 484 11.71 9.86 -19.90
CA SER A 484 10.93 8.63 -19.90
C SER A 484 9.91 8.66 -21.03
N LYS A 485 9.75 7.55 -21.75
CA LYS A 485 8.66 7.40 -22.72
C LYS A 485 7.27 7.36 -22.06
N TYR A 486 7.22 7.28 -20.75
CA TYR A 486 6.01 7.25 -19.92
C TYR A 486 5.79 8.56 -19.17
N GLU A 487 6.76 9.51 -19.23
CA GLU A 487 6.61 10.83 -18.62
C GLU A 487 5.38 11.50 -19.24
N SER A 488 4.33 11.68 -18.43
CA SER A 488 3.09 12.28 -18.87
C SER A 488 3.41 13.70 -19.37
N SER A 489 3.22 13.95 -20.65
CA SER A 489 3.12 15.32 -21.15
C SER A 489 1.97 16.00 -20.38
N ASP A 490 2.14 17.27 -20.02
CA ASP A 490 1.22 18.13 -19.22
C ASP A 490 -0.28 18.09 -19.61
N GLU A 491 -0.69 17.24 -20.53
CA GLU A 491 -2.09 17.04 -20.95
C GLU A 491 -2.96 16.38 -19.86
N PHE A 492 -2.40 15.57 -18.95
CA PHE A 492 -3.18 14.93 -17.89
C PHE A 492 -3.52 15.86 -16.75
N GLU A 493 -2.73 16.90 -16.47
CA GLU A 493 -3.07 17.94 -15.49
C GLU A 493 -4.21 18.84 -15.99
N LYS A 494 -4.34 19.03 -17.31
CA LYS A 494 -5.43 19.83 -17.90
C LYS A 494 -6.78 19.11 -17.92
N LEU A 495 -6.82 17.82 -18.18
CA LEU A 495 -8.08 17.05 -18.19
C LEU A 495 -8.70 16.90 -16.81
N SER A 496 -7.91 16.82 -15.73
CA SER A 496 -8.43 16.76 -14.38
C SER A 496 -9.02 18.09 -13.89
N SER A 497 -8.63 19.21 -14.48
CA SER A 497 -9.14 20.56 -14.13
C SER A 497 -10.36 20.98 -14.96
N GLU A 498 -10.56 20.46 -16.16
CA GLU A 498 -11.68 20.82 -17.03
C GLU A 498 -12.94 19.95 -16.79
N ASP A 499 -12.79 18.67 -16.44
CA ASP A 499 -13.93 17.79 -16.14
C ASP A 499 -14.56 18.04 -14.76
N ILE A 500 -13.85 18.70 -13.84
CA ILE A 500 -14.39 19.13 -12.54
C ILE A 500 -15.23 20.41 -12.66
N ALA A 501 -15.03 21.20 -13.73
CA ALA A 501 -15.76 22.46 -13.95
C ALA A 501 -17.10 22.29 -14.69
N THR A 502 -17.42 21.10 -15.21
CA THR A 502 -18.62 20.87 -16.05
C THR A 502 -19.56 19.76 -15.58
N SER A 503 -19.45 19.31 -14.30
CA SER A 503 -20.40 18.31 -13.74
C SER A 503 -21.06 18.75 -12.44
#